data_36cc97afff80fcb93efc65a89bff8554
#
_entry.id   36cc97afff80fcb93efc65a89bff8554
#
_cell.length_a   1.000
_cell.length_b   1.000
_cell.length_c   1.000
_cell.angle_alpha   90.00
_cell.angle_beta   90.00
_cell.angle_gamma   90.00
#
_symmetry.space_group_name_H-M   'P 1'
#
loop_
_entity.id
_entity.type
_entity.pdbx_description
1 polymer ?
#
loop_
_entity_poly.entity_id
_entity_poly.type
_entity_poly.pdbx_seq_one_letter_code
_entity_poly.pdbx_strand_id
1 'polypeptide(L)'
;MRWRLNLSSNQIVLAFSVFALAVFNSHYWQYMAAHAPFGEGHNWLLWLTMPFFLLACLNFLIQLTFWPYVHKVWIPLLLVLGAGASYAVMTQNIYFNADMIQNIIQTNPGEAKSWLAPRFVGWVLLTGVLPAALYLWLVRVRYAKRWYQEIGWRLASMAASVLVVALVAATAYGNYASFFRNNKGINHQITPVNFIGASIKTAYNVYDANRPLVQIGLDAKRTSAQGERKKVFILVVGETTRAENWGLNGYARQTTPQLAALGSEVINFPQVSSCGTATAISVPCLFSRMNRGDYNGNRAAHEEGLMDILQRADIYTSWRENDGGCKGACDRIKHVNVHDWAPKNECVSEGCWDIHLLTGLQREIDAMPGDGVIVLHTIGSHGPSYYQRYPQAFRKFTPTCDTNQIQQCDRQALINTYDNTVLYADHVLAETIKLLQNDTQVDSALWYFSDHGESLGEKGMYLHGAPYMIAPSQQTHIPMVFWASPGFYQHSGLNQTCLRDHAGQQTYSHD
;
A
#
# COMPACT_ATOMS: atom_id res chain seq x y z
N MET A 1 56.61 8.31 -13.02
CA MET A 1 55.55 9.18 -12.47
C MET A 1 54.21 8.45 -12.64
N ARG A 2 53.57 7.97 -11.54
CA ARG A 2 52.26 7.30 -11.67
C ARG A 2 51.18 8.38 -11.81
N TRP A 3 50.53 8.44 -12.94
CA TRP A 3 49.37 9.30 -13.16
C TRP A 3 48.26 8.91 -12.18
N ARG A 4 47.86 9.81 -11.30
CA ARG A 4 46.74 9.62 -10.37
C ARG A 4 45.76 10.79 -10.50
N LEU A 5 44.50 10.47 -10.57
CA LEU A 5 43.40 11.42 -10.59
C LEU A 5 43.17 11.92 -9.15
N ASN A 6 43.37 13.19 -8.90
CA ASN A 6 43.10 13.80 -7.60
C ASN A 6 41.66 14.32 -7.58
N LEU A 7 40.75 13.55 -6.99
CA LEU A 7 39.34 13.90 -6.93
C LEU A 7 38.89 14.19 -5.48
N SER A 8 37.99 15.15 -5.32
CA SER A 8 37.35 15.38 -4.01
C SER A 8 36.33 14.24 -3.70
N SER A 9 35.93 14.10 -2.44
CA SER A 9 34.91 13.15 -2.02
C SER A 9 33.60 13.32 -2.81
N ASN A 10 33.13 14.55 -2.99
CA ASN A 10 31.92 14.84 -3.76
C ASN A 10 32.03 14.44 -5.23
N GLN A 11 33.21 14.68 -5.87
CA GLN A 11 33.41 14.23 -7.26
C GLN A 11 33.40 12.73 -7.42
N ILE A 12 33.94 11.98 -6.43
CA ILE A 12 33.94 10.52 -6.45
C ILE A 12 32.51 9.99 -6.28
N VAL A 13 31.77 10.51 -5.31
CA VAL A 13 30.38 10.10 -5.09
C VAL A 13 29.51 10.41 -6.30
N LEU A 14 29.66 11.58 -6.90
CA LEU A 14 28.94 11.95 -8.12
C LEU A 14 29.30 11.02 -9.30
N ALA A 15 30.60 10.78 -9.52
CA ALA A 15 31.06 9.90 -10.59
C ALA A 15 30.54 8.45 -10.41
N PHE A 16 30.57 7.91 -9.18
CA PHE A 16 29.98 6.63 -8.87
C PHE A 16 28.45 6.61 -9.14
N SER A 17 27.74 7.65 -8.71
CA SER A 17 26.29 7.75 -8.91
C SER A 17 25.91 7.79 -10.39
N VAL A 18 26.65 8.57 -11.19
CA VAL A 18 26.46 8.62 -12.66
C VAL A 18 26.76 7.26 -13.30
N PHE A 19 27.87 6.62 -12.90
CA PHE A 19 28.21 5.29 -13.38
C PHE A 19 27.13 4.26 -13.06
N ALA A 20 26.65 4.23 -11.81
CA ALA A 20 25.61 3.31 -11.38
C ALA A 20 24.31 3.52 -12.17
N LEU A 21 23.90 4.77 -12.41
CA LEU A 21 22.71 5.06 -13.20
C LEU A 21 22.86 4.64 -14.66
N ALA A 22 24.02 4.87 -15.26
CA ALA A 22 24.24 4.57 -16.67
C ALA A 22 24.44 3.06 -16.93
N VAL A 23 25.19 2.36 -16.05
CA VAL A 23 25.61 0.98 -16.29
C VAL A 23 24.72 -0.03 -15.56
N PHE A 24 24.43 0.19 -14.27
CA PHE A 24 23.70 -0.78 -13.48
C PHE A 24 22.17 -0.67 -13.64
N ASN A 25 21.67 0.46 -14.15
CA ASN A 25 20.23 0.71 -14.27
C ASN A 25 19.74 0.75 -15.71
N SER A 26 20.45 0.10 -16.65
CA SER A 26 20.02 0.01 -18.05
C SER A 26 18.64 -0.62 -18.20
N HIS A 27 18.33 -1.65 -17.40
CA HIS A 27 17.01 -2.29 -17.38
C HIS A 27 15.92 -1.32 -16.91
N TYR A 28 16.17 -0.52 -15.88
CA TYR A 28 15.23 0.50 -15.42
C TYR A 28 14.87 1.49 -16.52
N TRP A 29 15.85 1.96 -17.29
CA TRP A 29 15.60 2.88 -18.41
C TRP A 29 14.82 2.23 -19.56
N GLN A 30 15.11 0.96 -19.85
CA GLN A 30 14.35 0.18 -20.83
C GLN A 30 12.90 -0.04 -20.37
N TYR A 31 12.71 -0.38 -19.12
CA TYR A 31 11.39 -0.55 -18.52
C TYR A 31 10.60 0.77 -18.56
N MET A 32 11.22 1.88 -18.19
CA MET A 32 10.60 3.21 -18.26
C MET A 32 10.21 3.58 -19.70
N ALA A 33 11.04 3.25 -20.69
CA ALA A 33 10.73 3.49 -22.10
C ALA A 33 9.52 2.69 -22.59
N ALA A 34 9.34 1.46 -22.09
CA ALA A 34 8.22 0.60 -22.45
C ALA A 34 6.89 1.00 -21.75
N HIS A 35 6.96 1.50 -20.51
CA HIS A 35 5.75 1.74 -19.70
C HIS A 35 5.39 3.22 -19.54
N ALA A 36 6.27 4.13 -19.92
CA ALA A 36 6.05 5.57 -19.96
C ALA A 36 6.77 6.19 -21.18
N PRO A 37 6.32 5.90 -22.42
CA PRO A 37 6.95 6.41 -23.63
C PRO A 37 7.01 7.95 -23.62
N PHE A 38 8.14 8.51 -24.08
CA PHE A 38 8.41 9.96 -24.00
C PHE A 38 7.33 10.82 -24.69
N GLY A 39 6.78 10.35 -25.81
CA GLY A 39 5.80 11.08 -26.63
C GLY A 39 4.35 11.02 -26.14
N GLU A 40 4.07 10.29 -25.07
CA GLU A 40 2.72 10.09 -24.57
C GLU A 40 2.40 10.96 -23.37
N GLY A 41 1.31 11.72 -23.43
CA GLY A 41 0.82 12.54 -22.32
C GLY A 41 1.88 13.49 -21.76
N HIS A 42 2.00 13.52 -20.43
CA HIS A 42 3.01 14.32 -19.70
C HIS A 42 4.29 13.54 -19.35
N ASN A 43 4.55 12.40 -19.99
CA ASN A 43 5.72 11.56 -19.72
C ASN A 43 7.05 12.28 -20.01
N TRP A 44 7.06 13.27 -20.92
CA TRP A 44 8.25 14.10 -21.19
C TRP A 44 8.82 14.72 -19.90
N LEU A 45 7.96 15.14 -18.97
CA LEU A 45 8.40 15.72 -17.69
C LEU A 45 9.06 14.67 -16.81
N LEU A 46 8.52 13.45 -16.80
CA LEU A 46 9.12 12.30 -16.09
C LEU A 46 10.52 12.00 -16.66
N TRP A 47 10.66 11.95 -17.99
CA TRP A 47 11.95 11.70 -18.65
C TRP A 47 12.98 12.80 -18.40
N LEU A 48 12.54 14.04 -18.39
CA LEU A 48 13.42 15.18 -18.13
C LEU A 48 13.94 15.18 -16.69
N THR A 49 13.11 14.82 -15.73
CA THR A 49 13.41 14.97 -14.30
C THR A 49 13.95 13.69 -13.64
N MET A 50 13.60 12.49 -14.11
CA MET A 50 13.99 11.22 -13.53
C MET A 50 15.50 11.00 -13.38
N PRO A 51 16.36 11.32 -14.37
CA PRO A 51 17.81 11.17 -14.22
C PRO A 51 18.36 12.03 -13.06
N PHE A 52 17.87 13.26 -12.93
CA PHE A 52 18.31 14.18 -11.86
C PHE A 52 17.77 13.73 -10.50
N PHE A 53 16.52 13.27 -10.43
CA PHE A 53 15.92 12.71 -9.23
C PHE A 53 16.72 11.50 -8.70
N LEU A 54 16.97 10.51 -9.56
CA LEU A 54 17.71 9.32 -9.17
C LEU A 54 19.17 9.65 -8.84
N LEU A 55 19.79 10.56 -9.58
CA LEU A 55 21.16 11.03 -9.29
C LEU A 55 21.22 11.70 -7.92
N ALA A 56 20.26 12.57 -7.60
CA ALA A 56 20.19 13.24 -6.31
C ALA A 56 19.97 12.24 -5.17
N CYS A 57 19.08 11.26 -5.33
CA CYS A 57 18.86 10.20 -4.35
C CYS A 57 20.12 9.37 -4.11
N LEU A 58 20.79 8.91 -5.18
CA LEU A 58 22.04 8.15 -5.07
C LEU A 58 23.17 8.97 -4.45
N ASN A 59 23.37 10.21 -4.90
CA ASN A 59 24.38 11.10 -4.33
C ASN A 59 24.14 11.28 -2.82
N PHE A 60 22.92 11.55 -2.40
CA PHE A 60 22.57 11.70 -0.98
C PHE A 60 22.91 10.44 -0.18
N LEU A 61 22.47 9.26 -0.63
CA LEU A 61 22.69 7.99 0.06
C LEU A 61 24.17 7.61 0.13
N ILE A 62 24.92 7.78 -0.96
CA ILE A 62 26.34 7.45 -0.97
C ILE A 62 27.14 8.44 -0.13
N GLN A 63 26.77 9.73 -0.08
CA GLN A 63 27.39 10.70 0.83
C GLN A 63 27.27 10.31 2.31
N LEU A 64 26.17 9.68 2.72
CA LEU A 64 25.99 9.19 4.10
C LEU A 64 27.02 8.11 4.47
N THR A 65 27.40 7.28 3.50
CA THR A 65 28.27 6.10 3.71
C THR A 65 29.72 6.33 3.30
N PHE A 66 30.03 7.42 2.62
CA PHE A 66 31.39 7.75 2.13
C PHE A 66 32.22 8.39 3.24
N TRP A 67 33.02 7.59 3.97
CA TRP A 67 33.91 8.08 5.04
C TRP A 67 35.39 7.85 4.68
N PRO A 68 36.30 8.67 5.23
CA PRO A 68 37.75 8.44 5.08
C PRO A 68 38.11 7.00 5.43
N TYR A 69 38.98 6.38 4.60
CA TYR A 69 39.39 4.98 4.66
C TYR A 69 38.27 3.96 4.32
N VAL A 70 37.05 4.14 4.79
CA VAL A 70 35.90 3.24 4.52
C VAL A 70 35.58 3.17 3.02
N HIS A 71 35.68 4.30 2.32
CA HIS A 71 35.40 4.36 0.87
C HIS A 71 36.27 3.42 0.03
N LYS A 72 37.50 3.09 0.49
CA LYS A 72 38.40 2.17 -0.24
C LYS A 72 37.91 0.72 -0.23
N VAL A 73 37.04 0.37 0.70
CA VAL A 73 36.37 -0.94 0.76
C VAL A 73 34.95 -0.80 0.20
N TRP A 74 34.26 0.25 0.61
CA TRP A 74 32.84 0.43 0.32
C TRP A 74 32.54 0.65 -1.17
N ILE A 75 33.26 1.54 -1.87
CA ILE A 75 33.03 1.80 -3.31
C ILE A 75 33.33 0.53 -4.16
N PRO A 76 34.49 -0.18 -3.99
CA PRO A 76 34.71 -1.44 -4.68
C PRO A 76 33.65 -2.49 -4.39
N LEU A 77 33.21 -2.62 -3.14
CA LEU A 77 32.14 -3.53 -2.76
C LEU A 77 30.84 -3.21 -3.49
N LEU A 78 30.43 -1.95 -3.50
CA LEU A 78 29.23 -1.50 -4.23
C LEU A 78 29.33 -1.72 -5.74
N LEU A 79 30.51 -1.56 -6.33
CA LEU A 79 30.75 -1.82 -7.75
C LEU A 79 30.57 -3.31 -8.08
N VAL A 80 31.17 -4.19 -7.28
CA VAL A 80 31.10 -5.64 -7.52
C VAL A 80 29.68 -6.18 -7.25
N LEU A 81 29.10 -5.85 -6.10
CA LEU A 81 27.73 -6.27 -5.76
C LEU A 81 26.71 -5.67 -6.72
N GLY A 82 26.89 -4.39 -7.09
CA GLY A 82 26.04 -3.71 -8.05
C GLY A 82 26.09 -4.36 -9.44
N ALA A 83 27.26 -4.78 -9.88
CA ALA A 83 27.42 -5.53 -11.15
C ALA A 83 26.67 -6.88 -11.10
N GLY A 84 26.77 -7.64 -10.02
CA GLY A 84 26.03 -8.88 -9.84
C GLY A 84 24.51 -8.65 -9.82
N ALA A 85 24.05 -7.69 -9.02
CA ALA A 85 22.64 -7.36 -8.92
C ALA A 85 22.07 -6.85 -10.26
N SER A 86 22.78 -5.97 -10.96
CA SER A 86 22.35 -5.46 -12.26
C SER A 86 22.23 -6.55 -13.32
N TYR A 87 23.14 -7.52 -13.32
CA TYR A 87 23.04 -8.67 -14.21
C TYR A 87 21.78 -9.50 -13.96
N ALA A 88 21.49 -9.80 -12.70
CA ALA A 88 20.31 -10.55 -12.30
C ALA A 88 19.00 -9.81 -12.68
N VAL A 89 18.96 -8.50 -12.47
CA VAL A 89 17.83 -7.65 -12.91
C VAL A 89 17.68 -7.69 -14.43
N MET A 90 18.76 -7.48 -15.19
CA MET A 90 18.71 -7.41 -16.66
C MET A 90 18.35 -8.72 -17.34
N THR A 91 18.82 -9.85 -16.80
CA THR A 91 18.70 -11.16 -17.48
C THR A 91 17.54 -11.99 -16.99
N GLN A 92 17.12 -11.81 -15.74
CA GLN A 92 16.10 -12.62 -15.10
C GLN A 92 14.97 -11.81 -14.47
N ASN A 93 14.98 -10.48 -14.66
CA ASN A 93 13.98 -9.55 -14.12
C ASN A 93 13.79 -9.71 -12.61
N ILE A 94 14.88 -9.93 -11.86
CA ILE A 94 14.83 -10.15 -10.41
C ILE A 94 14.51 -8.87 -9.67
N TYR A 95 13.58 -8.95 -8.72
CA TYR A 95 13.25 -7.91 -7.76
C TYR A 95 14.02 -8.13 -6.46
N PHE A 96 14.95 -7.23 -6.12
CA PHE A 96 15.68 -7.30 -4.85
C PHE A 96 14.80 -6.76 -3.72
N ASN A 97 13.98 -7.62 -3.17
CA ASN A 97 13.20 -7.40 -1.94
C ASN A 97 13.81 -8.20 -0.77
N ALA A 98 13.20 -8.11 0.42
CA ALA A 98 13.68 -8.81 1.61
C ALA A 98 13.71 -10.34 1.42
N ASP A 99 12.71 -10.89 0.74
CA ASP A 99 12.61 -12.34 0.48
C ASP A 99 13.75 -12.82 -0.43
N MET A 100 14.11 -12.01 -1.44
CA MET A 100 15.24 -12.33 -2.32
C MET A 100 16.57 -12.31 -1.56
N ILE A 101 16.78 -11.35 -0.65
CA ILE A 101 17.98 -11.36 0.21
C ILE A 101 18.00 -12.58 1.12
N GLN A 102 16.86 -12.98 1.68
CA GLN A 102 16.74 -14.20 2.48
C GLN A 102 17.05 -15.44 1.65
N ASN A 103 16.54 -15.53 0.42
CA ASN A 103 16.86 -16.61 -0.51
C ASN A 103 18.37 -16.68 -0.81
N ILE A 104 19.03 -15.52 -1.06
CA ILE A 104 20.47 -15.46 -1.29
C ILE A 104 21.24 -15.98 -0.06
N ILE A 105 20.84 -15.62 1.16
CA ILE A 105 21.47 -16.09 2.40
C ILE A 105 21.30 -17.61 2.58
N GLN A 106 20.17 -18.16 2.15
CA GLN A 106 19.83 -19.59 2.28
C GLN A 106 20.31 -20.44 1.10
N THR A 107 20.82 -19.82 0.02
CA THR A 107 21.31 -20.50 -1.18
C THR A 107 22.46 -21.45 -0.84
N ASN A 108 22.37 -22.69 -1.27
CA ASN A 108 23.43 -23.66 -1.08
C ASN A 108 24.59 -23.52 -2.11
N PRO A 109 25.80 -24.05 -1.84
CA PRO A 109 26.94 -23.87 -2.73
C PRO A 109 26.74 -24.45 -4.15
N GLY A 110 25.90 -25.47 -4.31
CA GLY A 110 25.58 -26.07 -5.62
C GLY A 110 24.76 -25.11 -6.48
N GLU A 111 23.75 -24.52 -5.89
CA GLU A 111 22.89 -23.53 -6.52
C GLU A 111 23.67 -22.24 -6.83
N ALA A 112 24.50 -21.76 -5.91
CA ALA A 112 25.36 -20.60 -6.15
C ALA A 112 26.31 -20.80 -7.35
N LYS A 113 26.84 -22.00 -7.56
CA LYS A 113 27.68 -22.31 -8.71
C LYS A 113 26.93 -22.24 -10.05
N SER A 114 25.63 -22.53 -10.09
CA SER A 114 24.83 -22.45 -11.31
C SER A 114 24.73 -21.03 -11.87
N TRP A 115 24.94 -20.03 -11.04
CA TRP A 115 24.97 -18.61 -11.43
C TRP A 115 26.30 -18.20 -12.08
N LEU A 116 27.36 -18.95 -11.91
CA LEU A 116 28.71 -18.64 -12.43
C LEU A 116 28.87 -18.94 -13.93
N ALA A 117 27.85 -18.57 -14.72
CA ALA A 117 27.94 -18.65 -16.17
C ALA A 117 28.99 -17.65 -16.72
N PRO A 118 29.71 -18.00 -17.83
CA PRO A 118 30.74 -17.11 -18.40
C PRO A 118 30.27 -15.69 -18.67
N ARG A 119 29.02 -15.48 -19.07
CA ARG A 119 28.43 -14.15 -19.29
C ARG A 119 28.28 -13.36 -18.00
N PHE A 120 27.85 -14.01 -16.90
CA PHE A 120 27.79 -13.38 -15.58
C PHE A 120 29.17 -12.95 -15.10
N VAL A 121 30.14 -13.88 -15.16
CA VAL A 121 31.53 -13.60 -14.76
C VAL A 121 32.11 -12.46 -15.59
N GLY A 122 31.94 -12.50 -16.93
CA GLY A 122 32.40 -11.44 -17.83
C GLY A 122 31.78 -10.07 -17.50
N TRP A 123 30.47 -10.01 -17.21
CA TRP A 123 29.79 -8.78 -16.81
C TRP A 123 30.32 -8.23 -15.48
N VAL A 124 30.45 -9.08 -14.46
CA VAL A 124 30.97 -8.67 -13.13
C VAL A 124 32.43 -8.22 -13.22
N LEU A 125 33.27 -8.91 -14.01
CA LEU A 125 34.64 -8.49 -14.24
C LEU A 125 34.72 -7.11 -14.94
N LEU A 126 33.92 -6.90 -15.98
CA LEU A 126 33.97 -5.68 -16.78
C LEU A 126 33.37 -4.47 -16.04
N THR A 127 32.20 -4.61 -15.41
CA THR A 127 31.46 -3.51 -14.83
C THR A 127 31.59 -3.37 -13.32
N GLY A 128 32.11 -4.39 -12.63
CA GLY A 128 32.36 -4.39 -11.19
C GLY A 128 33.84 -4.38 -10.84
N VAL A 129 34.57 -5.48 -11.16
CA VAL A 129 35.95 -5.66 -10.70
C VAL A 129 36.92 -4.69 -11.37
N LEU A 130 36.83 -4.49 -12.69
CA LEU A 130 37.71 -3.56 -13.43
C LEU A 130 37.54 -2.10 -12.95
N PRO A 131 36.32 -1.53 -12.84
CA PRO A 131 36.15 -0.19 -12.27
C PRO A 131 36.63 -0.09 -10.81
N ALA A 132 36.42 -1.13 -9.99
CA ALA A 132 36.92 -1.17 -8.62
C ALA A 132 38.45 -1.13 -8.57
N ALA A 133 39.12 -1.93 -9.40
CA ALA A 133 40.57 -1.94 -9.51
C ALA A 133 41.11 -0.58 -10.02
N LEU A 134 40.48 -0.01 -11.04
CA LEU A 134 40.83 1.31 -11.55
C LEU A 134 40.66 2.40 -10.49
N TYR A 135 39.58 2.34 -9.73
CA TYR A 135 39.35 3.25 -8.60
C TYR A 135 40.48 3.17 -7.57
N LEU A 136 40.84 1.98 -7.12
CA LEU A 136 41.87 1.78 -6.10
C LEU A 136 43.26 2.18 -6.60
N TRP A 137 43.53 1.97 -7.90
CA TRP A 137 44.85 2.21 -8.50
C TRP A 137 45.05 3.68 -8.94
N LEU A 138 44.02 4.29 -9.59
CA LEU A 138 44.13 5.59 -10.22
C LEU A 138 43.65 6.74 -9.35
N VAL A 139 42.69 6.53 -8.46
CA VAL A 139 42.03 7.59 -7.72
C VAL A 139 42.77 7.88 -6.40
N ARG A 140 43.16 9.12 -6.21
CA ARG A 140 43.60 9.66 -4.93
C ARG A 140 42.59 10.66 -4.42
N VAL A 141 41.99 10.33 -3.26
CA VAL A 141 41.01 11.23 -2.64
C VAL A 141 41.71 12.44 -2.05
N ARG A 142 41.27 13.60 -2.48
CA ARG A 142 41.73 14.89 -1.95
C ARG A 142 40.70 15.41 -0.97
N TYR A 143 41.00 15.31 0.32
CA TYR A 143 40.18 15.91 1.37
C TYR A 143 40.49 17.38 1.57
N ALA A 144 39.53 18.14 2.09
CA ALA A 144 39.77 19.51 2.50
C ALA A 144 40.84 19.60 3.62
N LYS A 145 41.56 20.72 3.71
CA LYS A 145 42.63 20.89 4.71
C LYS A 145 42.13 20.80 6.16
N ARG A 146 40.86 21.18 6.40
CA ARG A 146 40.20 21.15 7.71
C ARG A 146 39.02 20.24 7.65
N TRP A 147 38.84 19.36 8.66
CA TRP A 147 37.79 18.36 8.69
C TRP A 147 36.36 18.94 8.61
N TYR A 148 36.13 20.12 9.21
CA TYR A 148 34.85 20.81 9.14
C TYR A 148 34.50 21.32 7.73
N GLN A 149 35.53 21.68 6.94
CA GLN A 149 35.32 22.07 5.53
C GLN A 149 34.90 20.87 4.69
N GLU A 150 35.50 19.71 4.96
CA GLU A 150 35.12 18.44 4.30
C GLU A 150 33.65 18.07 4.62
N ILE A 151 33.27 18.16 5.90
CA ILE A 151 31.88 17.96 6.32
C ILE A 151 30.99 19.01 5.68
N GLY A 152 31.34 20.26 5.70
CA GLY A 152 30.58 21.36 5.09
C GLY A 152 30.30 21.14 3.59
N TRP A 153 31.30 20.75 2.80
CA TRP A 153 31.11 20.42 1.38
C TRP A 153 30.22 19.21 1.15
N ARG A 154 30.30 18.21 2.01
CA ARG A 154 29.42 17.03 1.94
C ARG A 154 27.98 17.40 2.29
N LEU A 155 27.77 18.14 3.36
CA LEU A 155 26.44 18.63 3.74
C LEU A 155 25.85 19.54 2.64
N ALA A 156 26.66 20.39 2.02
CA ALA A 156 26.21 21.19 0.88
C ALA A 156 25.78 20.33 -0.32
N SER A 157 26.53 19.24 -0.61
CA SER A 157 26.16 18.29 -1.66
C SER A 157 24.85 17.54 -1.33
N MET A 158 24.67 17.16 -0.07
CA MET A 158 23.42 16.51 0.40
C MET A 158 22.25 17.51 0.36
N ALA A 159 22.45 18.74 0.78
CA ALA A 159 21.43 19.80 0.72
C ALA A 159 21.02 20.09 -0.73
N ALA A 160 21.98 20.13 -1.66
CA ALA A 160 21.69 20.27 -3.09
C ALA A 160 20.86 19.10 -3.62
N SER A 161 21.15 17.86 -3.18
CA SER A 161 20.34 16.69 -3.53
C SER A 161 18.91 16.81 -3.02
N VAL A 162 18.74 17.23 -1.76
CA VAL A 162 17.39 17.45 -1.18
C VAL A 162 16.64 18.54 -1.95
N LEU A 163 17.31 19.63 -2.32
CA LEU A 163 16.73 20.70 -3.13
C LEU A 163 16.25 20.18 -4.49
N VAL A 164 17.06 19.38 -5.18
CA VAL A 164 16.66 18.77 -6.47
C VAL A 164 15.42 17.89 -6.29
N VAL A 165 15.39 17.02 -5.27
CA VAL A 165 14.23 16.18 -4.97
C VAL A 165 12.99 17.02 -4.67
N ALA A 166 13.13 18.09 -3.88
CA ALA A 166 12.03 19.01 -3.56
C ALA A 166 11.49 19.74 -4.80
N LEU A 167 12.36 20.20 -5.70
CA LEU A 167 11.98 20.82 -6.96
C LEU A 167 11.24 19.84 -7.87
N VAL A 168 11.72 18.61 -7.99
CA VAL A 168 11.03 17.56 -8.76
C VAL A 168 9.68 17.23 -8.14
N ALA A 169 9.61 17.13 -6.81
CA ALA A 169 8.33 16.90 -6.12
C ALA A 169 7.35 18.05 -6.34
N ALA A 170 7.79 19.29 -6.29
CA ALA A 170 6.94 20.44 -6.52
C ALA A 170 6.41 20.54 -7.96
N THR A 171 7.16 20.04 -8.95
CA THR A 171 6.83 20.21 -10.38
C THR A 171 6.23 18.97 -11.03
N ALA A 172 6.57 17.78 -10.55
CA ALA A 172 6.25 16.50 -11.22
C ALA A 172 5.65 15.42 -10.30
N TYR A 173 5.23 15.75 -9.08
CA TYR A 173 4.74 14.77 -8.09
C TYR A 173 3.70 13.81 -8.66
N GLY A 174 2.69 14.33 -9.38
CA GLY A 174 1.61 13.50 -9.95
C GLY A 174 2.14 12.45 -10.93
N ASN A 175 3.11 12.82 -11.79
CA ASN A 175 3.72 11.90 -12.74
C ASN A 175 4.51 10.78 -12.04
N TYR A 176 5.27 11.14 -10.99
CA TYR A 176 6.04 10.17 -10.20
C TYR A 176 5.12 9.24 -9.41
N ALA A 177 4.13 9.80 -8.73
CA ALA A 177 3.16 9.01 -7.97
C ALA A 177 2.43 8.00 -8.86
N SER A 178 1.98 8.44 -10.04
CA SER A 178 1.34 7.57 -11.03
C SER A 178 2.31 6.49 -11.54
N PHE A 179 3.52 6.88 -11.96
CA PHE A 179 4.50 5.93 -12.51
C PHE A 179 4.86 4.84 -11.50
N PHE A 180 5.27 5.19 -10.28
CA PHE A 180 5.70 4.21 -9.28
C PHE A 180 4.56 3.34 -8.75
N ARG A 181 3.33 3.83 -8.73
CA ARG A 181 2.16 3.03 -8.34
C ARG A 181 1.73 2.04 -9.40
N ASN A 182 1.72 2.49 -10.66
CA ASN A 182 1.35 1.61 -11.77
C ASN A 182 2.42 0.55 -12.05
N ASN A 183 3.66 0.78 -11.56
CA ASN A 183 4.80 -0.08 -11.77
C ASN A 183 5.34 -0.57 -10.42
N LYS A 184 4.47 -1.22 -9.63
CA LYS A 184 4.82 -1.77 -8.30
C LYS A 184 6.06 -2.67 -8.41
N GLY A 185 7.05 -2.41 -7.58
CA GLY A 185 8.28 -3.18 -7.54
C GLY A 185 9.44 -2.66 -8.40
N ILE A 186 9.23 -1.70 -9.32
CA ILE A 186 10.34 -1.16 -10.14
C ILE A 186 11.45 -0.53 -9.28
N ASN A 187 11.13 0.01 -8.11
CA ASN A 187 12.08 0.51 -7.13
C ASN A 187 13.02 -0.58 -6.60
N HIS A 188 12.59 -1.85 -6.57
CA HIS A 188 13.42 -3.00 -6.21
C HIS A 188 14.41 -3.41 -7.31
N GLN A 189 14.41 -2.72 -8.44
CA GLN A 189 15.35 -2.91 -9.54
C GLN A 189 16.39 -1.79 -9.65
N ILE A 190 16.27 -0.70 -8.87
CA ILE A 190 17.19 0.44 -8.91
C ILE A 190 18.46 0.12 -8.10
N THR A 191 19.53 -0.24 -8.80
CA THR A 191 20.83 -0.59 -8.21
C THR A 191 21.69 0.64 -7.95
N PRO A 192 22.34 0.78 -6.77
CA PRO A 192 22.51 -0.20 -5.67
C PRO A 192 21.46 -0.08 -4.56
N VAL A 193 20.50 0.82 -4.65
CA VAL A 193 19.50 1.08 -3.59
C VAL A 193 18.67 -0.17 -3.27
N ASN A 194 18.34 -0.95 -4.30
CA ASN A 194 17.54 -2.18 -4.19
C ASN A 194 18.11 -3.17 -3.16
N PHE A 195 19.32 -3.68 -3.37
CA PHE A 195 19.89 -4.69 -2.47
C PHE A 195 20.29 -4.10 -1.10
N ILE A 196 20.70 -2.82 -1.03
CA ILE A 196 20.96 -2.15 0.26
C ILE A 196 19.68 -2.04 1.07
N GLY A 197 18.62 -1.50 0.47
CA GLY A 197 17.31 -1.37 1.12
C GLY A 197 16.72 -2.72 1.52
N ALA A 198 16.81 -3.71 0.64
CA ALA A 198 16.37 -5.08 0.90
C ALA A 198 17.13 -5.71 2.07
N SER A 199 18.47 -5.56 2.13
CA SER A 199 19.29 -6.08 3.22
C SER A 199 18.94 -5.45 4.57
N ILE A 200 18.74 -4.12 4.61
CA ILE A 200 18.28 -3.42 5.80
C ILE A 200 16.88 -3.93 6.24
N LYS A 201 15.96 -4.09 5.29
CA LYS A 201 14.62 -4.61 5.56
C LYS A 201 14.66 -6.05 6.07
N THR A 202 15.50 -6.91 5.50
CA THR A 202 15.68 -8.29 5.98
C THR A 202 16.20 -8.30 7.42
N ALA A 203 17.24 -7.50 7.72
CA ALA A 203 17.78 -7.38 9.07
C ALA A 203 16.72 -6.88 10.06
N TYR A 204 15.93 -5.90 9.65
CA TYR A 204 14.80 -5.40 10.45
C TYR A 204 13.74 -6.48 10.66
N ASN A 205 13.35 -7.23 9.63
CA ASN A 205 12.36 -8.31 9.73
C ASN A 205 12.82 -9.40 10.70
N VAL A 206 14.11 -9.79 10.66
CA VAL A 206 14.68 -10.75 11.62
C VAL A 206 14.64 -10.22 13.06
N TYR A 207 14.96 -8.94 13.26
CA TYR A 207 14.85 -8.29 14.57
C TYR A 207 13.39 -8.25 15.05
N ASP A 208 12.49 -7.85 14.17
CA ASP A 208 11.08 -7.64 14.46
C ASP A 208 10.35 -8.96 14.77
N ALA A 209 10.64 -10.03 14.03
CA ALA A 209 10.07 -11.36 14.26
C ALA A 209 10.35 -11.94 15.65
N ASN A 210 11.35 -11.42 16.35
CA ASN A 210 11.70 -11.83 17.72
C ASN A 210 11.04 -10.97 18.81
N ARG A 211 10.22 -9.97 18.44
CA ARG A 211 9.54 -9.13 19.44
C ARG A 211 8.28 -9.82 19.94
N PRO A 212 8.06 -9.84 21.27
CA PRO A 212 6.87 -10.45 21.85
C PRO A 212 5.60 -9.67 21.48
N LEU A 213 4.52 -10.40 21.21
CA LEU A 213 3.18 -9.82 21.11
C LEU A 213 2.71 -9.37 22.51
N VAL A 214 2.24 -8.13 22.62
CA VAL A 214 1.69 -7.56 23.85
C VAL A 214 0.19 -7.86 23.87
N GLN A 215 -0.25 -8.60 24.89
CA GLN A 215 -1.67 -8.85 25.11
C GLN A 215 -2.33 -7.65 25.77
N ILE A 216 -3.53 -7.30 25.33
CA ILE A 216 -4.35 -6.21 25.85
C ILE A 216 -5.79 -6.66 26.08
N GLY A 217 -6.56 -5.89 26.87
CA GLY A 217 -7.97 -6.21 27.13
C GLY A 217 -8.15 -7.57 27.81
N LEU A 218 -7.26 -7.93 28.73
CA LEU A 218 -7.31 -9.24 29.45
C LEU A 218 -8.53 -9.38 30.36
N ASP A 219 -9.19 -8.29 30.67
CA ASP A 219 -10.42 -8.20 31.46
C ASP A 219 -11.69 -8.26 30.61
N ALA A 220 -11.57 -8.28 29.28
CA ALA A 220 -12.71 -8.36 28.37
C ALA A 220 -13.50 -9.66 28.58
N LYS A 221 -14.81 -9.51 28.75
CA LYS A 221 -15.74 -10.63 28.98
C LYS A 221 -17.02 -10.40 28.19
N ARG A 222 -17.58 -11.48 27.68
CA ARG A 222 -18.92 -11.48 27.12
C ARG A 222 -19.94 -11.16 28.22
N THR A 223 -20.86 -10.26 27.96
CA THR A 223 -21.90 -9.83 28.90
C THR A 223 -23.27 -10.44 28.59
N SER A 224 -23.45 -11.09 27.43
CA SER A 224 -24.71 -11.74 27.05
C SER A 224 -25.03 -12.91 27.98
N ALA A 225 -26.26 -12.98 28.44
CA ALA A 225 -26.71 -14.09 29.28
C ALA A 225 -26.87 -15.39 28.47
N GLN A 226 -26.72 -16.54 29.11
CA GLN A 226 -27.00 -17.85 28.52
C GLN A 226 -28.48 -17.93 28.10
N GLY A 227 -28.76 -18.29 26.84
CA GLY A 227 -30.11 -18.41 26.29
C GLY A 227 -30.65 -17.17 25.60
N GLU A 228 -29.91 -16.07 25.55
CA GLU A 228 -30.23 -14.96 24.69
C GLU A 228 -30.08 -15.30 23.20
N ARG A 229 -30.84 -14.60 22.38
CA ARG A 229 -30.73 -14.69 20.92
C ARG A 229 -29.33 -14.38 20.45
N LYS A 230 -28.83 -15.18 19.51
CA LYS A 230 -27.51 -15.01 18.90
C LYS A 230 -27.41 -13.62 18.23
N LYS A 231 -26.38 -12.87 18.52
CA LYS A 231 -26.09 -11.57 17.88
C LYS A 231 -24.99 -11.72 16.84
N VAL A 232 -25.24 -11.26 15.63
CA VAL A 232 -24.28 -11.28 14.50
C VAL A 232 -23.96 -9.88 14.07
N PHE A 233 -22.70 -9.51 14.13
CA PHE A 233 -22.22 -8.22 13.67
C PHE A 233 -21.36 -8.40 12.42
N ILE A 234 -21.83 -7.90 11.28
CA ILE A 234 -21.08 -7.87 10.03
C ILE A 234 -20.38 -6.52 9.91
N LEU A 235 -19.06 -6.55 9.95
CA LEU A 235 -18.21 -5.39 9.76
C LEU A 235 -17.68 -5.39 8.33
N VAL A 236 -18.15 -4.48 7.49
CA VAL A 236 -17.68 -4.38 6.10
C VAL A 236 -16.63 -3.30 6.00
N VAL A 237 -15.40 -3.72 5.79
CA VAL A 237 -14.28 -2.80 5.51
C VAL A 237 -14.22 -2.59 4.01
N GLY A 238 -14.68 -1.41 3.58
CA GLY A 238 -14.61 -0.97 2.19
C GLY A 238 -13.20 -0.49 1.84
N GLU A 239 -12.86 -0.55 0.57
CA GLU A 239 -11.56 -0.14 0.04
C GLU A 239 -11.71 1.08 -0.89
N THR A 240 -10.97 2.14 -0.62
CA THR A 240 -10.83 3.36 -1.44
C THR A 240 -12.14 4.08 -1.81
N THR A 241 -13.24 3.86 -1.09
CA THR A 241 -14.51 4.53 -1.40
C THR A 241 -14.53 5.94 -0.80
N ARG A 242 -14.71 6.96 -1.64
CA ARG A 242 -14.73 8.37 -1.24
C ARG A 242 -16.15 8.84 -0.92
N ALA A 243 -16.30 9.64 0.14
CA ALA A 243 -17.58 10.21 0.56
C ALA A 243 -18.21 11.13 -0.50
N GLU A 244 -17.37 11.80 -1.32
CA GLU A 244 -17.81 12.73 -2.36
C GLU A 244 -18.65 12.07 -3.46
N ASN A 245 -18.37 10.79 -3.79
CA ASN A 245 -19.10 10.02 -4.79
C ASN A 245 -20.19 9.12 -4.20
N TRP A 246 -20.49 9.26 -2.90
CA TRP A 246 -21.49 8.47 -2.20
C TRP A 246 -22.88 9.11 -2.31
N GLY A 247 -23.82 8.44 -2.96
CA GLY A 247 -25.17 8.99 -3.23
C GLY A 247 -25.94 9.42 -1.98
N LEU A 248 -25.84 8.65 -0.88
CA LEU A 248 -26.47 9.02 0.41
C LEU A 248 -25.88 10.28 1.06
N ASN A 249 -24.70 10.74 0.63
CA ASN A 249 -24.10 12.01 1.06
C ASN A 249 -24.55 13.22 0.20
N GLY A 250 -25.47 13.01 -0.73
CA GLY A 250 -25.97 14.08 -1.61
C GLY A 250 -25.15 14.26 -2.88
N TYR A 251 -24.38 13.26 -3.30
CA TYR A 251 -23.73 13.29 -4.60
C TYR A 251 -24.77 13.46 -5.72
N ALA A 252 -24.44 14.28 -6.73
CA ALA A 252 -25.36 14.61 -7.81
C ALA A 252 -25.85 13.40 -8.62
N ARG A 253 -25.07 12.31 -8.62
CA ARG A 253 -25.45 11.03 -9.20
C ARG A 253 -25.87 10.05 -8.11
N GLN A 254 -26.95 9.32 -8.36
CA GLN A 254 -27.36 8.28 -7.44
C GLN A 254 -26.48 7.02 -7.64
N THR A 255 -25.41 6.94 -6.88
CA THR A 255 -24.46 5.80 -6.85
C THR A 255 -24.81 4.76 -5.78
N THR A 256 -25.79 5.07 -4.91
CA THR A 256 -26.22 4.18 -3.83
C THR A 256 -27.74 3.95 -3.83
N PRO A 257 -28.34 3.56 -4.98
CA PRO A 257 -29.80 3.46 -5.12
C PRO A 257 -30.43 2.37 -4.25
N GLN A 258 -29.73 1.23 -4.00
CA GLN A 258 -30.30 0.13 -3.24
C GLN A 258 -30.29 0.44 -1.74
N LEU A 259 -29.22 1.02 -1.21
CA LEU A 259 -29.21 1.52 0.18
C LEU A 259 -30.22 2.66 0.38
N ALA A 260 -30.36 3.56 -0.58
CA ALA A 260 -31.36 4.63 -0.52
C ALA A 260 -32.79 4.08 -0.50
N ALA A 261 -33.07 2.96 -1.18
CA ALA A 261 -34.37 2.32 -1.18
C ALA A 261 -34.76 1.71 0.18
N LEU A 262 -33.77 1.39 1.04
CA LEU A 262 -34.01 0.93 2.43
C LEU A 262 -34.47 2.08 3.34
N GLY A 263 -34.36 3.32 2.90
CA GLY A 263 -34.89 4.51 3.60
C GLY A 263 -34.38 4.63 5.03
N SER A 264 -35.30 4.67 5.97
CA SER A 264 -34.98 4.85 7.39
C SER A 264 -34.38 3.62 8.09
N GLU A 265 -34.25 2.49 7.43
CA GLU A 265 -33.55 1.34 8.00
C GLU A 265 -32.04 1.54 8.04
N VAL A 266 -31.50 2.27 7.07
CA VAL A 266 -30.08 2.61 6.99
C VAL A 266 -29.80 3.96 7.65
N ILE A 267 -28.76 4.01 8.47
CA ILE A 267 -28.26 5.24 9.09
C ILE A 267 -26.96 5.58 8.37
N ASN A 268 -26.95 6.73 7.67
CA ASN A 268 -25.78 7.23 6.96
C ASN A 268 -25.06 8.28 7.81
N PHE A 269 -23.73 8.18 7.86
CA PHE A 269 -22.84 9.13 8.55
C PHE A 269 -22.08 9.94 7.50
N PRO A 270 -22.49 11.17 7.21
CA PRO A 270 -21.94 11.92 6.09
C PRO A 270 -20.57 12.55 6.36
N GLN A 271 -20.14 12.64 7.64
CA GLN A 271 -18.93 13.35 8.06
C GLN A 271 -17.98 12.40 8.79
N VAL A 272 -17.30 11.53 8.06
CA VAL A 272 -16.36 10.54 8.63
C VAL A 272 -14.98 10.68 8.01
N SER A 273 -13.96 10.71 8.83
CA SER A 273 -12.57 10.70 8.39
C SER A 273 -11.91 9.34 8.60
N SER A 274 -10.97 8.98 7.75
CA SER A 274 -10.14 7.80 7.88
C SER A 274 -8.91 8.05 8.75
N CYS A 275 -8.39 7.01 9.39
CA CYS A 275 -7.12 7.07 10.15
C CYS A 275 -5.92 7.32 9.24
N GLY A 276 -5.93 6.78 8.04
CA GLY A 276 -4.86 6.92 7.07
C GLY A 276 -5.37 7.20 5.67
N THR A 277 -4.45 7.30 4.73
CA THR A 277 -4.71 7.43 3.29
C THR A 277 -4.31 6.19 2.51
N ALA A 278 -4.03 5.11 3.19
CA ALA A 278 -3.64 3.82 2.61
C ALA A 278 -4.04 2.68 3.54
N THR A 279 -4.46 1.55 2.98
CA THR A 279 -4.89 0.32 3.67
C THR A 279 -3.88 -0.16 4.71
N ALA A 280 -2.58 -0.09 4.38
CA ALA A 280 -1.49 -0.47 5.30
C ALA A 280 -1.41 0.36 6.59
N ILE A 281 -2.07 1.52 6.64
CA ILE A 281 -2.18 2.38 7.82
C ILE A 281 -3.58 2.28 8.41
N SER A 282 -4.61 2.44 7.58
CA SER A 282 -6.00 2.53 8.02
C SER A 282 -6.51 1.26 8.67
N VAL A 283 -6.30 0.09 8.05
CA VAL A 283 -6.79 -1.19 8.57
C VAL A 283 -6.16 -1.53 9.93
N PRO A 284 -4.81 -1.55 10.10
CA PRO A 284 -4.24 -1.78 11.42
C PRO A 284 -4.63 -0.73 12.48
N CYS A 285 -4.82 0.53 12.09
CA CYS A 285 -5.28 1.60 12.98
C CYS A 285 -6.69 1.28 13.51
N LEU A 286 -7.62 0.99 12.61
CA LEU A 286 -9.02 0.72 12.88
C LEU A 286 -9.23 -0.44 13.88
N PHE A 287 -8.41 -1.49 13.77
CA PHE A 287 -8.50 -2.64 14.67
C PHE A 287 -7.59 -2.52 15.91
N SER A 288 -6.78 -1.45 16.02
CA SER A 288 -5.97 -1.16 17.20
C SER A 288 -6.76 -0.38 18.25
N ARG A 289 -6.18 -0.22 19.44
CA ARG A 289 -6.71 0.69 20.47
C ARG A 289 -6.22 2.13 20.34
N MET A 290 -5.48 2.44 19.28
CA MET A 290 -4.89 3.76 19.07
C MET A 290 -5.80 4.55 18.14
N ASN A 291 -5.99 5.83 18.46
CA ASN A 291 -6.58 6.76 17.52
C ASN A 291 -5.51 7.29 16.55
N ARG A 292 -5.94 7.98 15.50
CA ARG A 292 -5.03 8.53 14.49
C ARG A 292 -3.91 9.42 15.07
N GLY A 293 -4.18 10.18 16.11
CA GLY A 293 -3.19 11.06 16.75
C GLY A 293 -2.04 10.30 17.40
N ASP A 294 -2.33 9.10 17.89
CA ASP A 294 -1.39 8.24 18.62
C ASP A 294 -0.93 7.03 17.79
N TYR A 295 -1.42 6.89 16.57
CA TYR A 295 -1.17 5.69 15.78
C TYR A 295 0.32 5.46 15.52
N ASN A 296 0.76 4.27 15.87
CA ASN A 296 2.11 3.79 15.65
C ASN A 296 2.04 2.37 15.05
N GLY A 297 2.37 2.25 13.76
CA GLY A 297 2.27 0.98 13.02
C GLY A 297 3.14 -0.14 13.61
N ASN A 298 4.28 0.19 14.19
CA ASN A 298 5.14 -0.78 14.86
C ASN A 298 4.50 -1.33 16.14
N ARG A 299 3.80 -0.47 16.90
CA ARG A 299 3.03 -0.90 18.04
C ARG A 299 1.83 -1.73 17.61
N ALA A 300 1.09 -1.33 16.58
CA ALA A 300 -0.04 -2.08 16.04
C ALA A 300 0.36 -3.51 15.58
N ALA A 301 1.55 -3.68 15.02
CA ALA A 301 2.05 -4.98 14.59
C ALA A 301 2.44 -5.92 15.76
N HIS A 302 2.68 -5.38 16.97
CA HIS A 302 3.16 -6.15 18.15
C HIS A 302 2.21 -6.08 19.34
N GLU A 303 1.00 -5.58 19.16
CA GLU A 303 -0.04 -5.51 20.16
C GLU A 303 -1.30 -6.19 19.61
N GLU A 304 -2.05 -6.90 20.44
CA GLU A 304 -3.33 -7.48 20.05
C GLU A 304 -4.31 -6.39 19.63
N GLY A 305 -5.14 -6.73 18.62
CA GLY A 305 -6.20 -5.85 18.15
C GLY A 305 -7.60 -6.26 18.63
N LEU A 306 -8.61 -5.53 18.13
CA LEU A 306 -10.01 -5.76 18.46
C LEU A 306 -10.43 -7.21 18.27
N MET A 307 -10.03 -7.84 17.14
CA MET A 307 -10.46 -9.21 16.82
C MET A 307 -9.90 -10.25 17.80
N ASP A 308 -8.65 -10.04 18.28
CA ASP A 308 -8.04 -10.92 19.31
C ASP A 308 -8.80 -10.84 20.65
N ILE A 309 -9.16 -9.61 21.05
CA ILE A 309 -9.89 -9.36 22.29
C ILE A 309 -11.29 -9.99 22.24
N LEU A 310 -12.00 -9.81 21.11
CA LEU A 310 -13.32 -10.43 20.91
C LEU A 310 -13.24 -11.95 20.96
N GLN A 311 -12.28 -12.56 20.29
CA GLN A 311 -12.09 -14.02 20.34
C GLN A 311 -11.80 -14.50 21.76
N ARG A 312 -10.98 -13.80 22.54
CA ARG A 312 -10.70 -14.12 23.95
C ARG A 312 -11.94 -13.99 24.83
N ALA A 313 -12.85 -13.08 24.51
CA ALA A 313 -14.13 -12.89 25.21
C ALA A 313 -15.21 -13.90 24.77
N ASP A 314 -14.86 -15.01 24.11
CA ASP A 314 -15.76 -16.04 23.59
C ASP A 314 -16.79 -15.50 22.56
N ILE A 315 -16.44 -14.44 21.82
CA ILE A 315 -17.17 -13.98 20.64
C ILE A 315 -16.57 -14.66 19.41
N TYR A 316 -17.40 -15.30 18.61
CA TYR A 316 -16.93 -15.86 17.32
C TYR A 316 -16.38 -14.77 16.44
N THR A 317 -15.16 -14.95 15.91
CA THR A 317 -14.50 -14.00 15.01
C THR A 317 -14.09 -14.67 13.71
N SER A 318 -14.37 -14.02 12.59
CA SER A 318 -13.95 -14.48 11.27
C SER A 318 -13.65 -13.29 10.36
N TRP A 319 -12.72 -13.48 9.43
CA TRP A 319 -12.34 -12.52 8.43
C TRP A 319 -12.42 -13.13 7.03
N ARG A 320 -13.17 -12.50 6.14
CA ARG A 320 -13.30 -12.87 4.73
C ARG A 320 -12.59 -11.82 3.90
N GLU A 321 -11.52 -12.25 3.22
CA GLU A 321 -10.54 -11.37 2.59
C GLU A 321 -10.70 -11.33 1.08
N ASN A 322 -10.70 -10.11 0.51
CA ASN A 322 -10.71 -9.87 -0.94
C ASN A 322 -9.75 -8.75 -1.39
N ASP A 323 -8.94 -8.13 -0.48
CA ASP A 323 -8.09 -6.96 -0.83
C ASP A 323 -6.57 -7.21 -0.72
N GLY A 324 -6.08 -8.38 -0.64
CA GLY A 324 -4.62 -8.59 -0.52
C GLY A 324 -4.09 -8.56 0.91
N GLY A 325 -4.93 -8.97 1.85
CA GLY A 325 -4.58 -9.30 3.22
C GLY A 325 -4.97 -8.26 4.27
N CYS A 326 -5.22 -8.73 5.47
CA CYS A 326 -5.76 -7.96 6.59
C CYS A 326 -4.74 -7.09 7.34
N LYS A 327 -3.53 -6.96 6.84
CA LYS A 327 -2.45 -6.12 7.40
C LYS A 327 -2.15 -6.39 8.89
N GLY A 328 -2.29 -7.64 9.32
CA GLY A 328 -2.07 -8.09 10.72
C GLY A 328 -3.33 -8.19 11.57
N ALA A 329 -4.44 -7.59 11.17
CA ALA A 329 -5.67 -7.54 11.97
C ALA A 329 -6.37 -8.91 12.11
N CYS A 330 -6.10 -9.86 11.21
CA CYS A 330 -6.72 -11.18 11.22
C CYS A 330 -5.75 -12.36 11.43
N ASP A 331 -4.46 -12.10 11.66
CA ASP A 331 -3.42 -13.14 11.66
C ASP A 331 -3.66 -14.24 12.71
N ARG A 332 -4.39 -13.95 13.78
CA ARG A 332 -4.61 -14.83 14.93
C ARG A 332 -6.05 -15.32 15.05
N ILE A 333 -6.91 -15.00 14.07
CA ILE A 333 -8.29 -15.44 14.02
C ILE A 333 -8.54 -16.26 12.75
N LYS A 334 -9.72 -16.90 12.66
CA LYS A 334 -10.15 -17.58 11.43
C LYS A 334 -10.22 -16.58 10.29
N HIS A 335 -9.48 -16.81 9.22
CA HIS A 335 -9.58 -16.02 8.00
C HIS A 335 -9.58 -16.90 6.75
N VAL A 336 -10.26 -16.44 5.73
CA VAL A 336 -10.44 -17.15 4.45
C VAL A 336 -10.34 -16.15 3.30
N ASN A 337 -9.84 -16.57 2.16
CA ASN A 337 -9.67 -15.72 0.99
C ASN A 337 -10.73 -16.07 -0.09
N VAL A 338 -11.33 -15.05 -0.68
CA VAL A 338 -12.33 -15.19 -1.74
C VAL A 338 -11.77 -15.96 -2.94
N HIS A 339 -10.50 -15.84 -3.25
CA HIS A 339 -9.83 -16.59 -4.32
C HIS A 339 -9.92 -18.11 -4.18
N ASP A 340 -10.19 -18.64 -2.98
CA ASP A 340 -10.29 -20.07 -2.73
C ASP A 340 -11.56 -20.70 -3.33
N TRP A 341 -12.60 -19.88 -3.59
CA TRP A 341 -13.90 -20.38 -4.07
C TRP A 341 -14.53 -19.58 -5.21
N ALA A 342 -14.09 -18.32 -5.45
CA ALA A 342 -14.67 -17.53 -6.52
C ALA A 342 -14.31 -18.07 -7.91
N PRO A 343 -15.19 -17.94 -8.90
CA PRO A 343 -14.89 -18.32 -10.28
C PRO A 343 -13.68 -17.55 -10.81
N LYS A 344 -12.72 -18.22 -11.41
CA LYS A 344 -11.46 -17.62 -11.89
C LYS A 344 -11.66 -16.48 -12.90
N ASN A 345 -12.73 -16.54 -13.71
CA ASN A 345 -13.08 -15.50 -14.68
C ASN A 345 -13.71 -14.24 -14.02
N GLU A 346 -13.99 -14.28 -12.73
CA GLU A 346 -14.51 -13.16 -11.93
C GLU A 346 -13.47 -12.63 -10.95
N CYS A 347 -12.22 -13.06 -11.14
CA CYS A 347 -11.06 -12.65 -10.36
C CYS A 347 -9.97 -12.08 -11.26
N VAL A 348 -9.23 -11.12 -10.71
CA VAL A 348 -7.95 -10.64 -11.21
C VAL A 348 -6.87 -10.87 -10.14
N SER A 349 -5.60 -10.60 -10.46
CA SER A 349 -4.49 -10.84 -9.51
C SER A 349 -4.66 -10.12 -8.14
N GLU A 350 -5.43 -9.04 -8.12
CA GLU A 350 -5.59 -8.19 -6.93
C GLU A 350 -6.82 -8.55 -6.09
N GLY A 351 -7.84 -9.22 -6.65
CA GLY A 351 -9.07 -9.62 -5.97
C GLY A 351 -10.13 -10.14 -6.92
N CYS A 352 -11.25 -10.58 -6.39
CA CYS A 352 -12.42 -11.04 -7.13
C CYS A 352 -13.57 -10.01 -7.02
N TRP A 353 -14.70 -10.27 -7.66
CA TRP A 353 -15.88 -9.45 -7.41
C TRP A 353 -16.37 -9.64 -5.96
N ASP A 354 -16.64 -8.55 -5.26
CA ASP A 354 -16.94 -8.53 -3.81
C ASP A 354 -18.17 -9.32 -3.41
N ILE A 355 -19.10 -9.59 -4.34
CA ILE A 355 -20.27 -10.43 -4.05
C ILE A 355 -19.87 -11.82 -3.56
N HIS A 356 -18.70 -12.32 -3.93
CA HIS A 356 -18.20 -13.62 -3.47
C HIS A 356 -17.84 -13.66 -1.99
N LEU A 357 -17.71 -12.51 -1.32
CA LEU A 357 -17.61 -12.44 0.14
C LEU A 357 -18.86 -13.03 0.82
N LEU A 358 -20.01 -13.05 0.14
CA LEU A 358 -21.27 -13.59 0.66
C LEU A 358 -21.42 -15.09 0.44
N THR A 359 -20.57 -15.72 -0.39
CA THR A 359 -20.65 -17.16 -0.67
C THR A 359 -20.49 -17.98 0.59
N GLY A 360 -21.54 -18.67 1.01
CA GLY A 360 -21.56 -19.49 2.23
C GLY A 360 -21.59 -18.70 3.54
N LEU A 361 -21.79 -17.38 3.51
CA LEU A 361 -21.88 -16.54 4.71
C LEU A 361 -23.03 -16.98 5.62
N GLN A 362 -24.22 -17.29 5.07
CA GLN A 362 -25.35 -17.80 5.87
C GLN A 362 -25.00 -19.10 6.61
N ARG A 363 -24.36 -20.05 5.93
CA ARG A 363 -23.91 -21.30 6.57
C ARG A 363 -22.92 -21.06 7.69
N GLU A 364 -22.07 -20.05 7.55
CA GLU A 364 -21.13 -19.66 8.60
C GLU A 364 -21.87 -19.07 9.81
N ILE A 365 -22.86 -18.19 9.59
CA ILE A 365 -23.71 -17.61 10.62
C ILE A 365 -24.47 -18.71 11.37
N ASP A 366 -25.08 -19.66 10.64
CA ASP A 366 -25.83 -20.78 11.22
C ASP A 366 -24.94 -21.64 12.13
N ALA A 367 -23.70 -21.87 11.72
CA ALA A 367 -22.74 -22.72 12.43
C ALA A 367 -22.03 -22.02 13.62
N MET A 368 -22.23 -20.72 13.83
CA MET A 368 -21.60 -20.01 14.95
C MET A 368 -22.11 -20.54 16.31
N PRO A 369 -21.23 -20.77 17.28
CA PRO A 369 -21.63 -21.30 18.59
C PRO A 369 -22.37 -20.28 19.49
N GLY A 370 -22.30 -19.00 19.18
CA GLY A 370 -22.86 -17.88 19.95
C GLY A 370 -22.81 -16.59 19.17
N ASP A 371 -22.66 -15.47 19.90
CA ASP A 371 -22.48 -14.15 19.27
C ASP A 371 -21.21 -14.12 18.43
N GLY A 372 -21.21 -13.36 17.35
CA GLY A 372 -20.07 -13.28 16.46
C GLY A 372 -19.91 -11.96 15.72
N VAL A 373 -18.67 -11.69 15.36
CA VAL A 373 -18.26 -10.61 14.48
C VAL A 373 -17.57 -11.21 13.25
N ILE A 374 -18.12 -10.95 12.08
CA ILE A 374 -17.56 -11.38 10.80
C ILE A 374 -17.15 -10.14 10.02
N VAL A 375 -15.87 -10.04 9.66
CA VAL A 375 -15.35 -8.96 8.82
C VAL A 375 -15.41 -9.38 7.35
N LEU A 376 -15.97 -8.52 6.50
CA LEU A 376 -15.93 -8.62 5.05
C LEU A 376 -14.99 -7.51 4.55
N HIS A 377 -13.82 -7.89 4.09
CA HIS A 377 -12.82 -6.96 3.57
C HIS A 377 -12.90 -6.96 2.04
N THR A 378 -13.43 -5.87 1.48
CA THR A 378 -13.74 -5.77 0.06
C THR A 378 -12.54 -5.24 -0.72
N ILE A 379 -12.44 -5.59 -2.01
CA ILE A 379 -11.55 -4.90 -2.96
C ILE A 379 -12.13 -3.54 -3.38
N GLY A 380 -13.43 -3.34 -3.22
CA GLY A 380 -14.13 -2.08 -3.37
C GLY A 380 -13.78 -1.30 -4.63
N SER A 381 -13.36 -0.05 -4.42
CA SER A 381 -12.99 0.88 -5.49
C SER A 381 -11.47 0.95 -5.72
N HIS A 382 -10.70 -0.11 -5.41
CA HIS A 382 -9.23 -0.12 -5.50
C HIS A 382 -8.73 0.15 -6.92
N GLY A 383 -7.96 1.23 -7.08
CA GLY A 383 -7.34 1.63 -8.33
C GLY A 383 -5.96 0.99 -8.59
N PRO A 384 -5.40 1.23 -9.76
CA PRO A 384 -5.91 2.04 -10.87
C PRO A 384 -6.92 1.34 -11.80
N SER A 385 -7.10 0.02 -11.68
CA SER A 385 -7.92 -0.78 -12.60
C SER A 385 -9.40 -0.79 -12.19
N TYR A 386 -10.01 0.38 -11.99
CA TYR A 386 -11.41 0.50 -11.54
C TYR A 386 -12.39 -0.26 -12.43
N TYR A 387 -12.17 -0.32 -13.76
CA TYR A 387 -13.04 -1.00 -14.71
C TYR A 387 -13.14 -2.52 -14.49
N GLN A 388 -12.25 -3.10 -13.69
CA GLN A 388 -12.24 -4.53 -13.33
C GLN A 388 -12.94 -4.81 -12.00
N ARG A 389 -13.38 -3.79 -11.26
CA ARG A 389 -13.95 -3.94 -9.90
C ARG A 389 -15.44 -4.24 -9.89
N TYR A 390 -16.11 -4.25 -11.02
CA TYR A 390 -17.54 -4.50 -11.13
C TYR A 390 -17.89 -5.35 -12.36
N PRO A 391 -18.96 -6.19 -12.27
CA PRO A 391 -19.51 -6.88 -13.42
C PRO A 391 -20.07 -5.94 -14.47
N GLN A 392 -20.15 -6.36 -15.73
CA GLN A 392 -20.68 -5.57 -16.85
C GLN A 392 -22.11 -5.04 -16.57
N ALA A 393 -22.92 -5.73 -15.78
CA ALA A 393 -24.25 -5.28 -15.39
C ALA A 393 -24.26 -3.95 -14.61
N PHE A 394 -23.15 -3.62 -13.93
CA PHE A 394 -22.97 -2.38 -13.16
C PHE A 394 -22.25 -1.27 -13.94
N ARG A 395 -21.93 -1.49 -15.20
CA ARG A 395 -21.39 -0.44 -16.10
C ARG A 395 -22.50 0.48 -16.57
N LYS A 396 -23.04 1.32 -15.67
CA LYS A 396 -24.16 2.21 -15.91
C LYS A 396 -23.73 3.60 -16.37
N PHE A 397 -22.65 4.13 -15.80
CA PHE A 397 -22.11 5.42 -16.18
C PHE A 397 -21.05 5.23 -17.28
N THR A 398 -21.29 5.85 -18.44
CA THR A 398 -20.44 5.71 -19.65
C THR A 398 -20.20 7.07 -20.29
N PRO A 399 -19.13 7.25 -21.10
CA PRO A 399 -18.06 6.30 -21.40
C PRO A 399 -17.18 6.00 -20.18
N THR A 400 -16.40 4.90 -20.22
CA THR A 400 -15.52 4.48 -19.13
C THR A 400 -14.04 4.53 -19.51
N CYS A 401 -13.18 4.58 -18.50
CA CYS A 401 -11.73 4.52 -18.59
C CYS A 401 -11.27 3.08 -18.38
N ASP A 402 -11.08 2.33 -19.46
CA ASP A 402 -10.80 0.88 -19.45
C ASP A 402 -9.28 0.61 -19.51
N THR A 403 -8.50 1.34 -18.72
CA THR A 403 -7.04 1.20 -18.60
C THR A 403 -6.58 1.51 -17.18
N ASN A 404 -5.41 0.97 -16.80
CA ASN A 404 -4.75 1.32 -15.54
C ASN A 404 -3.93 2.64 -15.62
N GLN A 405 -3.79 3.22 -16.82
CA GLN A 405 -3.15 4.53 -17.02
C GLN A 405 -4.18 5.65 -16.90
N ILE A 406 -4.82 5.73 -15.75
CA ILE A 406 -6.00 6.58 -15.50
C ILE A 406 -5.76 8.07 -15.75
N GLN A 407 -4.51 8.54 -15.64
CA GLN A 407 -4.12 9.93 -15.92
C GLN A 407 -4.20 10.29 -17.43
N GLN A 408 -4.35 9.30 -18.29
CA GLN A 408 -4.51 9.49 -19.75
C GLN A 408 -5.96 9.50 -20.18
N CYS A 409 -6.88 9.07 -19.32
CA CYS A 409 -8.30 9.07 -19.60
C CYS A 409 -8.88 10.48 -19.58
N ASP A 410 -9.96 10.67 -20.32
CA ASP A 410 -10.86 11.80 -20.07
C ASP A 410 -11.35 11.77 -18.63
N ARG A 411 -11.39 12.94 -17.97
CA ARG A 411 -11.76 13.05 -16.56
C ARG A 411 -13.16 12.50 -16.28
N GLN A 412 -14.11 12.75 -17.19
CA GLN A 412 -15.47 12.27 -17.03
C GLN A 412 -15.55 10.75 -17.17
N ALA A 413 -14.79 10.17 -18.10
CA ALA A 413 -14.71 8.72 -18.27
C ALA A 413 -14.09 8.05 -17.01
N LEU A 414 -13.09 8.66 -16.40
CA LEU A 414 -12.51 8.19 -15.13
C LEU A 414 -13.54 8.23 -14.00
N ILE A 415 -14.25 9.36 -13.82
CA ILE A 415 -15.30 9.51 -12.81
C ILE A 415 -16.42 8.49 -13.05
N ASN A 416 -16.85 8.30 -14.32
CA ASN A 416 -17.88 7.31 -14.66
C ASN A 416 -17.46 5.89 -14.24
N THR A 417 -16.21 5.52 -14.51
CA THR A 417 -15.68 4.21 -14.14
C THR A 417 -15.65 4.03 -12.63
N TYR A 418 -15.22 5.04 -11.90
CA TYR A 418 -15.19 5.05 -10.45
C TYR A 418 -16.61 5.00 -9.85
N ASP A 419 -17.57 5.77 -10.36
CA ASP A 419 -18.96 5.75 -9.92
C ASP A 419 -19.61 4.36 -10.11
N ASN A 420 -19.23 3.62 -11.13
CA ASN A 420 -19.67 2.23 -11.32
C ASN A 420 -19.13 1.30 -10.23
N THR A 421 -17.92 1.53 -9.68
CA THR A 421 -17.43 0.75 -8.53
C THR A 421 -18.24 1.04 -7.27
N VAL A 422 -18.60 2.28 -7.04
CA VAL A 422 -19.45 2.70 -5.90
C VAL A 422 -20.86 2.10 -6.03
N LEU A 423 -21.43 2.11 -7.24
CA LEU A 423 -22.71 1.47 -7.53
C LEU A 423 -22.67 -0.06 -7.26
N TYR A 424 -21.54 -0.70 -7.50
CA TYR A 424 -21.38 -2.11 -7.20
C TYR A 424 -21.17 -2.36 -5.70
N ALA A 425 -20.47 -1.49 -4.99
CA ALA A 425 -20.38 -1.56 -3.52
C ALA A 425 -21.76 -1.42 -2.86
N ASP A 426 -22.62 -0.49 -3.33
CA ASP A 426 -24.01 -0.36 -2.91
C ASP A 426 -24.78 -1.69 -3.04
N HIS A 427 -24.62 -2.38 -4.19
CA HIS A 427 -25.24 -3.68 -4.41
C HIS A 427 -24.76 -4.75 -3.42
N VAL A 428 -23.46 -4.86 -3.21
CA VAL A 428 -22.90 -5.86 -2.28
C VAL A 428 -23.40 -5.62 -0.84
N LEU A 429 -23.45 -4.36 -0.42
CA LEU A 429 -23.99 -3.98 0.89
C LEU A 429 -25.50 -4.31 1.00
N ALA A 430 -26.28 -3.99 -0.01
CA ALA A 430 -27.72 -4.26 -0.03
C ALA A 430 -28.01 -5.77 0.00
N GLU A 431 -27.27 -6.59 -0.76
CA GLU A 431 -27.40 -8.05 -0.72
C GLU A 431 -26.94 -8.63 0.64
N THR A 432 -25.94 -8.04 1.29
CA THR A 432 -25.57 -8.42 2.66
C THR A 432 -26.69 -8.12 3.64
N ILE A 433 -27.27 -6.91 3.59
CA ILE A 433 -28.42 -6.54 4.44
C ILE A 433 -29.61 -7.48 4.19
N LYS A 434 -29.92 -7.75 2.95
CA LYS A 434 -31.01 -8.66 2.57
C LYS A 434 -30.79 -10.09 3.08
N LEU A 435 -29.56 -10.61 3.04
CA LEU A 435 -29.20 -11.89 3.65
C LEU A 435 -29.51 -11.88 5.15
N LEU A 436 -29.11 -10.82 5.86
CA LEU A 436 -29.36 -10.66 7.29
C LEU A 436 -30.85 -10.46 7.62
N GLN A 437 -31.60 -9.73 6.80
CA GLN A 437 -33.07 -9.57 6.96
C GLN A 437 -33.82 -10.88 6.84
N ASN A 438 -33.36 -11.78 5.99
CA ASN A 438 -33.97 -13.09 5.78
C ASN A 438 -33.69 -14.07 6.93
N ASP A 439 -32.69 -13.82 7.75
CA ASP A 439 -32.35 -14.64 8.91
C ASP A 439 -33.11 -14.17 10.16
N THR A 440 -34.24 -14.81 10.42
CA THR A 440 -35.06 -14.50 11.60
C THR A 440 -34.58 -15.17 12.89
N GLN A 441 -33.54 -15.98 12.85
CA GLN A 441 -33.00 -16.71 14.00
C GLN A 441 -31.96 -15.93 14.81
N VAL A 442 -31.40 -14.91 14.22
CA VAL A 442 -30.35 -14.09 14.85
C VAL A 442 -30.75 -12.62 14.90
N ASP A 443 -30.17 -11.88 15.84
CA ASP A 443 -30.21 -10.43 15.88
C ASP A 443 -28.97 -9.90 15.16
N SER A 444 -29.15 -9.21 14.06
CA SER A 444 -28.05 -8.86 13.16
C SER A 444 -27.85 -7.37 13.02
N ALA A 445 -26.58 -6.97 12.84
CA ALA A 445 -26.21 -5.63 12.46
C ALA A 445 -25.12 -5.65 11.38
N LEU A 446 -25.10 -4.62 10.56
CA LEU A 446 -24.06 -4.36 9.57
C LEU A 446 -23.50 -2.96 9.78
N TRP A 447 -22.18 -2.85 9.80
CA TRP A 447 -21.49 -1.56 9.81
C TRP A 447 -20.49 -1.53 8.68
N TYR A 448 -20.69 -0.61 7.75
CA TYR A 448 -19.79 -0.35 6.63
C TYR A 448 -19.08 0.98 6.81
N PHE A 449 -17.80 1.00 6.53
CA PHE A 449 -17.01 2.20 6.28
C PHE A 449 -15.88 1.86 5.30
N SER A 450 -15.45 2.86 4.52
CA SER A 450 -14.23 2.70 3.73
C SER A 450 -13.00 2.90 4.61
N ASP A 451 -11.94 2.19 4.31
CA ASP A 451 -10.66 2.34 5.02
C ASP A 451 -10.00 3.69 4.73
N HIS A 452 -10.08 4.18 3.49
CA HIS A 452 -9.73 5.53 3.05
C HIS A 452 -10.48 5.88 1.77
N GLY A 453 -10.30 7.10 1.28
CA GLY A 453 -10.85 7.55 0.02
C GLY A 453 -9.81 7.51 -1.12
N GLU A 454 -10.11 8.19 -2.21
CA GLU A 454 -9.37 8.13 -3.47
C GLU A 454 -9.29 9.48 -4.17
N SER A 455 -8.19 9.79 -4.83
CA SER A 455 -8.05 10.96 -5.71
C SER A 455 -8.23 10.56 -7.17
N LEU A 456 -9.06 11.30 -7.90
CA LEU A 456 -9.35 11.12 -9.33
C LEU A 456 -8.82 12.29 -10.18
N GLY A 457 -7.69 12.89 -9.76
CA GLY A 457 -7.04 14.01 -10.44
C GLY A 457 -7.13 15.34 -9.69
N GLU A 458 -7.67 15.37 -8.47
CA GLU A 458 -7.72 16.58 -7.63
C GLU A 458 -6.30 17.08 -7.33
N LYS A 459 -6.06 18.36 -7.60
CA LYS A 459 -4.71 18.98 -7.49
C LYS A 459 -3.62 18.22 -8.26
N GLY A 460 -3.98 17.51 -9.35
CA GLY A 460 -3.08 16.65 -10.12
C GLY A 460 -2.72 15.34 -9.44
N MET A 461 -3.34 14.99 -8.33
CA MET A 461 -3.13 13.72 -7.63
C MET A 461 -4.12 12.68 -8.11
N TYR A 462 -3.64 11.46 -8.25
CA TYR A 462 -4.44 10.27 -8.57
C TYR A 462 -4.17 9.21 -7.52
N LEU A 463 -5.15 8.33 -7.31
CA LEU A 463 -5.06 7.25 -6.34
C LEU A 463 -4.95 7.78 -4.88
N HIS A 464 -4.43 6.98 -3.97
CA HIS A 464 -4.39 7.23 -2.52
C HIS A 464 -2.95 7.19 -1.97
N GLY A 465 -2.76 7.31 -0.63
CA GLY A 465 -1.48 7.18 0.07
C GLY A 465 -0.63 8.44 0.03
N ALA A 466 -1.22 9.61 -0.24
CA ALA A 466 -0.54 10.87 0.01
C ALA A 466 -0.32 11.05 1.53
N PRO A 467 0.79 11.70 1.96
CA PRO A 467 0.94 12.05 3.36
C PRO A 467 -0.30 12.80 3.87
N TYR A 468 -0.86 12.38 5.00
CA TYR A 468 -2.17 12.83 5.48
C TYR A 468 -2.30 14.36 5.56
N MET A 469 -1.23 15.06 5.96
CA MET A 469 -1.20 16.53 6.07
C MET A 469 -1.40 17.26 4.76
N ILE A 470 -1.07 16.64 3.62
CA ILE A 470 -1.16 17.25 2.28
C ILE A 470 -2.16 16.52 1.38
N ALA A 471 -2.75 15.43 1.88
CA ALA A 471 -3.74 14.66 1.15
C ALA A 471 -4.98 15.51 0.84
N PRO A 472 -5.54 15.42 -0.36
CA PRO A 472 -6.87 15.96 -0.62
C PRO A 472 -7.91 15.30 0.29
N SER A 473 -8.96 16.04 0.65
CA SER A 473 -10.07 15.50 1.44
C SER A 473 -10.70 14.25 0.84
N GLN A 474 -10.63 14.10 -0.48
CA GLN A 474 -11.08 12.92 -1.21
C GLN A 474 -10.36 11.62 -0.80
N GLN A 475 -9.15 11.70 -0.23
CA GLN A 475 -8.44 10.53 0.31
C GLN A 475 -8.74 10.25 1.79
N THR A 476 -9.32 11.20 2.51
CA THR A 476 -9.51 11.11 3.96
C THR A 476 -10.97 11.14 4.40
N HIS A 477 -11.87 11.68 3.59
CA HIS A 477 -13.30 11.72 3.84
C HIS A 477 -13.97 10.51 3.20
N ILE A 478 -14.55 9.65 4.04
CA ILE A 478 -15.05 8.31 3.68
C ILE A 478 -16.54 8.18 3.97
N PRO A 479 -17.28 7.32 3.24
CA PRO A 479 -18.65 6.96 3.58
C PRO A 479 -18.66 6.00 4.76
N MET A 480 -19.71 6.10 5.59
CA MET A 480 -20.02 5.15 6.64
C MET A 480 -21.52 4.96 6.76
N VAL A 481 -21.97 3.72 6.85
CA VAL A 481 -23.38 3.38 7.04
C VAL A 481 -23.56 2.29 8.08
N PHE A 482 -24.65 2.37 8.81
CA PHE A 482 -25.05 1.38 9.79
C PHE A 482 -26.49 0.90 9.50
N TRP A 483 -26.68 -0.41 9.62
CA TRP A 483 -27.99 -1.05 9.57
C TRP A 483 -28.07 -2.11 10.70
N ALA A 484 -29.24 -2.26 11.29
CA ALA A 484 -29.47 -3.36 12.23
C ALA A 484 -30.94 -3.85 12.17
N SER A 485 -31.13 -5.11 12.48
CA SER A 485 -32.46 -5.73 12.64
C SER A 485 -33.21 -5.13 13.83
N PRO A 486 -34.55 -5.13 13.83
CA PRO A 486 -35.34 -4.67 14.98
C PRO A 486 -34.95 -5.39 16.28
N GLY A 487 -34.70 -6.71 16.22
CA GLY A 487 -34.26 -7.49 17.37
C GLY A 487 -32.92 -7.04 17.90
N PHE A 488 -31.98 -6.67 17.04
CA PHE A 488 -30.68 -6.15 17.47
C PHE A 488 -30.84 -4.84 18.27
N TYR A 489 -31.62 -3.87 17.79
CA TYR A 489 -31.92 -2.65 18.53
C TYR A 489 -32.55 -2.94 19.90
N GLN A 490 -33.54 -3.84 19.90
CA GLN A 490 -34.25 -4.19 21.13
C GLN A 490 -33.34 -4.83 22.19
N HIS A 491 -32.48 -5.78 21.79
CA HIS A 491 -31.68 -6.58 22.73
C HIS A 491 -30.27 -6.00 23.00
N SER A 492 -29.80 -5.02 22.18
CA SER A 492 -28.54 -4.33 22.48
C SER A 492 -28.72 -3.06 23.31
N GLY A 493 -29.96 -2.58 23.45
CA GLY A 493 -30.24 -1.29 24.09
C GLY A 493 -29.86 -0.08 23.21
N LEU A 494 -29.52 -0.30 21.95
CA LEU A 494 -29.15 0.77 21.01
C LEU A 494 -30.40 1.53 20.55
N ASN A 495 -30.43 2.84 20.74
CA ASN A 495 -31.54 3.67 20.30
C ASN A 495 -31.34 4.17 18.86
N GLN A 496 -32.14 3.64 17.93
CA GLN A 496 -32.03 3.98 16.50
C GLN A 496 -32.24 5.47 16.21
N THR A 497 -33.19 6.13 16.86
CA THR A 497 -33.46 7.56 16.65
C THR A 497 -32.29 8.41 17.13
N CYS A 498 -31.80 8.13 18.34
CA CYS A 498 -30.63 8.81 18.90
C CYS A 498 -29.40 8.64 17.99
N LEU A 499 -29.14 7.42 17.49
CA LEU A 499 -28.02 7.14 16.59
C LEU A 499 -28.15 7.94 15.28
N ARG A 500 -29.36 8.04 14.71
CA ARG A 500 -29.60 8.80 13.48
C ARG A 500 -29.42 10.30 13.69
N ASP A 501 -29.90 10.84 14.81
CA ASP A 501 -29.78 12.27 15.12
C ASP A 501 -28.30 12.64 15.26
N HIS A 502 -27.50 11.82 15.93
CA HIS A 502 -26.06 12.04 16.08
C HIS A 502 -25.31 11.87 14.76
N ALA A 503 -25.66 10.90 13.93
CA ALA A 503 -24.99 10.64 12.66
C ALA A 503 -24.93 11.85 11.73
N GLY A 504 -25.98 12.68 11.73
CA GLY A 504 -26.07 13.90 10.92
C GLY A 504 -25.42 15.14 11.53
N GLN A 505 -25.12 15.14 12.83
CA GLN A 505 -24.73 16.36 13.56
C GLN A 505 -23.26 16.42 13.96
N GLN A 506 -22.56 15.30 13.94
CA GLN A 506 -21.19 15.20 14.44
C GLN A 506 -20.22 14.72 13.35
N THR A 507 -18.95 15.07 13.54
CA THR A 507 -17.85 14.53 12.74
C THR A 507 -17.27 13.32 13.46
N TYR A 508 -17.04 12.27 12.72
CA TYR A 508 -16.53 11.01 13.23
C TYR A 508 -15.17 10.66 12.58
N SER A 509 -14.46 9.75 13.21
CA SER A 509 -13.35 9.03 12.63
C SER A 509 -13.61 7.54 12.78
N HIS A 510 -13.09 6.72 11.88
CA HIS A 510 -13.29 5.28 11.95
C HIS A 510 -12.35 4.57 12.95
N ASP A 511 -11.39 5.29 13.54
CA ASP A 511 -10.43 4.82 14.56
C ASP A 511 -10.93 4.97 16.00
#